data_b43b38443d07f822cab8d71fd8840739
#
_entry.id   b43b38443d07f822cab8d71fd8840739
#
_cell.length_a   1.000
_cell.length_b   1.000
_cell.length_c   1.000
_cell.angle_alpha   90.00
_cell.angle_beta   90.00
_cell.angle_gamma   90.00
#
_symmetry.space_group_name_H-M   'P 1'
#
loop_
_entity.id
_entity.type
_entity.pdbx_description
1 polymer ?
#
loop_
_entity_poly.entity_id
_entity_poly.type
_entity_poly.pdbx_seq_one_letter_code
_entity_poly.pdbx_strand_id
1 'polypeptide(L)'
;MDDVALIHLADGIDSVSKSANEAERGMLPATPTICVGQPHRLDPSRCPDGKAILWLQIPDAPRVVKGDALGEIATDGGWTEAVREGFADRIEAILKRHIRDFDAIKLARRAYSPADLQSMNINLVGGDPYGGLCSIDQFFIFRPYA
;
A
#
# COMPACT_ATOMS: atom_id res chain seq x y z
N MET A 1 15.38 6.25 9.66
CA MET A 1 15.06 6.26 8.22
C MET A 1 15.97 7.25 7.53
N ASP A 2 16.39 6.95 6.31
CA ASP A 2 17.30 7.80 5.56
C ASP A 2 16.71 9.19 5.27
N ASP A 3 17.58 10.16 4.97
CA ASP A 3 17.17 11.53 4.68
C ASP A 3 16.76 11.69 3.20
N VAL A 4 15.75 10.94 2.82
CA VAL A 4 15.16 10.92 1.47
C VAL A 4 13.65 11.05 1.52
N ALA A 5 13.06 11.61 0.46
CA ALA A 5 11.62 11.86 0.42
C ALA A 5 10.80 10.58 0.16
N LEU A 6 11.37 9.61 -0.55
CA LEU A 6 10.69 8.37 -0.95
C LEU A 6 11.61 7.17 -0.84
N ILE A 7 11.10 6.07 -0.28
CA ILE A 7 11.80 4.81 -0.08
C ILE A 7 10.88 3.67 -0.53
N HIS A 8 11.42 2.69 -1.23
CA HIS A 8 10.72 1.44 -1.52
C HIS A 8 11.28 0.33 -0.63
N LEU A 9 10.40 -0.38 0.06
CA LEU A 9 10.72 -1.54 0.88
C LEU A 9 10.25 -2.81 0.18
N ALA A 10 11.18 -3.69 -0.12
CA ALA A 10 10.94 -5.03 -0.65
C ALA A 10 12.14 -5.93 -0.33
N ASP A 11 11.91 -7.23 -0.14
CA ASP A 11 12.96 -8.21 0.18
C ASP A 11 13.73 -8.71 -1.07
N GLY A 12 13.55 -8.06 -2.22
CA GLY A 12 14.17 -8.40 -3.49
C GLY A 12 13.16 -8.67 -4.60
N ILE A 13 13.64 -8.97 -5.82
CA ILE A 13 12.80 -9.11 -7.00
C ILE A 13 11.79 -10.27 -6.90
N ASP A 14 12.19 -11.38 -6.27
CA ASP A 14 11.30 -12.53 -6.08
C ASP A 14 10.13 -12.19 -5.15
N SER A 15 10.39 -11.40 -4.11
CA SER A 15 9.35 -10.90 -3.20
C SER A 15 8.36 -9.98 -3.93
N VAL A 16 8.87 -9.06 -4.75
CA VAL A 16 8.03 -8.17 -5.57
C VAL A 16 7.16 -8.98 -6.53
N SER A 17 7.76 -9.93 -7.26
CA SER A 17 7.04 -10.80 -8.18
C SER A 17 5.96 -11.63 -7.47
N LYS A 18 6.29 -12.18 -6.31
CA LYS A 18 5.33 -12.96 -5.50
C LYS A 18 4.17 -12.10 -5.02
N SER A 19 4.45 -10.92 -4.48
CA SER A 19 3.46 -9.97 -3.99
C SER A 19 2.48 -9.56 -5.11
N ALA A 20 3.01 -9.19 -6.28
CA ALA A 20 2.19 -8.85 -7.43
C ALA A 20 1.29 -10.01 -7.88
N ASN A 21 1.83 -11.24 -7.95
CA ASN A 21 1.05 -12.43 -8.31
C ASN A 21 -0.02 -12.80 -7.28
N GLU A 22 0.23 -12.56 -5.99
CA GLU A 22 -0.76 -12.74 -4.92
C GLU A 22 -1.90 -11.74 -5.09
N ALA A 23 -1.58 -10.46 -5.32
CA ALA A 23 -2.54 -9.39 -5.53
C ALA A 23 -3.42 -9.61 -6.78
N GLU A 24 -2.84 -10.02 -7.90
CA GLU A 24 -3.57 -10.35 -9.13
C GLU A 24 -4.61 -11.46 -8.93
N ARG A 25 -4.35 -12.39 -8.03
CA ARG A 25 -5.30 -13.45 -7.65
C ARG A 25 -6.32 -12.98 -6.60
N GLY A 26 -6.23 -11.74 -6.14
CA GLY A 26 -7.10 -11.19 -5.11
C GLY A 26 -6.69 -11.57 -3.68
N MET A 27 -5.46 -12.04 -3.48
CA MET A 27 -4.94 -12.35 -2.16
C MET A 27 -4.29 -11.11 -1.54
N LEU A 28 -4.51 -10.90 -0.24
CA LEU A 28 -3.68 -9.96 0.52
C LEU A 28 -2.24 -10.51 0.55
N PRO A 29 -1.24 -9.79 0.03
CA PRO A 29 0.12 -10.33 -0.05
C PRO A 29 0.72 -10.64 1.32
N ALA A 30 1.48 -11.74 1.37
CA ALA A 30 2.22 -12.14 2.58
C ALA A 30 3.29 -11.10 2.94
N THR A 31 4.01 -10.61 1.93
CA THR A 31 5.06 -9.58 2.07
C THR A 31 4.85 -8.52 1.00
N PRO A 32 3.95 -7.54 1.23
CA PRO A 32 3.66 -6.51 0.24
C PRO A 32 4.85 -5.59 0.00
N THR A 33 4.97 -5.08 -1.22
CA THR A 33 5.86 -3.97 -1.54
C THR A 33 5.31 -2.69 -0.91
N ILE A 34 6.16 -1.93 -0.22
CA ILE A 34 5.73 -0.70 0.46
C ILE A 34 6.49 0.48 -0.14
N CYS A 35 5.76 1.44 -0.66
CA CYS A 35 6.29 2.74 -1.01
C CYS A 35 6.09 3.68 0.20
N VAL A 36 7.19 4.15 0.77
CA VAL A 36 7.20 5.00 1.97
C VAL A 36 7.59 6.41 1.58
N GLY A 37 6.65 7.33 1.66
CA GLY A 37 6.87 8.76 1.46
C GLY A 37 7.11 9.48 2.80
N GLN A 38 8.03 10.44 2.79
CA GLN A 38 8.33 11.35 3.89
C GLN A 38 8.07 12.80 3.46
N PRO A 39 6.81 13.21 3.23
CA PRO A 39 6.50 14.51 2.63
C PRO A 39 6.97 15.70 3.47
N HIS A 40 7.08 15.55 4.79
CA HIS A 40 7.62 16.57 5.69
C HIS A 40 9.11 16.91 5.43
N ARG A 41 9.84 16.03 4.72
CA ARG A 41 11.23 16.30 4.31
C ARG A 41 11.32 17.33 3.19
N LEU A 42 10.32 17.36 2.32
CA LEU A 42 10.21 18.33 1.24
C LEU A 42 9.50 19.61 1.67
N ASP A 43 8.52 19.47 2.54
CA ASP A 43 7.69 20.56 3.03
C ASP A 43 7.45 20.39 4.54
N PRO A 44 8.30 21.02 5.38
CA PRO A 44 8.16 20.94 6.84
C PRO A 44 6.82 21.45 7.37
N SER A 45 6.11 22.32 6.64
CA SER A 45 4.81 22.85 7.07
C SER A 45 3.70 21.79 7.16
N ARG A 46 3.95 20.58 6.63
CA ARG A 46 2.98 19.47 6.64
C ARG A 46 2.76 18.82 7.99
N CYS A 47 3.61 19.11 8.97
CA CYS A 47 3.43 18.62 10.34
C CYS A 47 4.01 19.62 11.35
N PRO A 48 3.55 19.59 12.62
CA PRO A 48 4.10 20.42 13.68
C PRO A 48 5.58 20.13 13.90
N ASP A 49 6.30 21.11 14.45
CA ASP A 49 7.72 20.99 14.79
C ASP A 49 8.02 19.74 15.62
N GLY A 50 9.07 19.05 15.29
CA GLY A 50 9.48 17.80 15.95
C GLY A 50 8.59 16.60 15.66
N LYS A 51 7.62 16.71 14.75
CA LYS A 51 6.78 15.61 14.30
C LYS A 51 7.16 15.21 12.87
N ALA A 52 6.70 14.01 12.48
CA ALA A 52 6.90 13.47 11.15
C ALA A 52 5.61 12.82 10.66
N ILE A 53 5.45 12.77 9.34
CA ILE A 53 4.38 12.02 8.70
C ILE A 53 5.00 11.02 7.74
N LEU A 54 4.52 9.79 7.78
CA LEU A 54 4.79 8.78 6.77
C LEU A 54 3.53 8.59 5.93
N TRP A 55 3.70 8.68 4.63
CA TRP A 55 2.67 8.31 3.67
C TRP A 55 3.04 6.97 3.04
N LEU A 56 2.20 5.97 3.24
CA LEU A 56 2.44 4.62 2.75
C LEU A 56 1.52 4.34 1.57
N GLN A 57 2.08 3.82 0.51
CA GLN A 57 1.32 3.31 -0.63
C GLN A 57 1.70 1.85 -0.84
N ILE A 58 0.69 1.01 -1.00
CA ILE A 58 0.82 -0.42 -1.20
C ILE A 58 0.30 -0.74 -2.61
N PRO A 59 1.17 -0.76 -3.63
CA PRO A 59 0.74 -1.00 -5.02
C PRO A 59 0.11 -2.37 -5.21
N ASP A 60 0.50 -3.34 -4.38
CA ASP A 60 0.04 -4.72 -4.44
C ASP A 60 -1.24 -4.96 -3.62
N ALA A 61 -1.98 -3.92 -3.20
CA ALA A 61 -3.28 -4.11 -2.55
C ALA A 61 -4.31 -4.58 -3.59
N PRO A 62 -4.94 -5.76 -3.44
CA PRO A 62 -5.86 -6.28 -4.43
C PRO A 62 -7.13 -5.44 -4.50
N ARG A 63 -7.64 -5.19 -5.69
CA ARG A 63 -8.91 -4.48 -5.89
C ARG A 63 -10.09 -5.18 -5.21
N VAL A 64 -10.12 -6.50 -5.32
CA VAL A 64 -11.13 -7.37 -4.69
C VAL A 64 -10.40 -8.39 -3.83
N VAL A 65 -10.65 -8.39 -2.54
CA VAL A 65 -10.07 -9.37 -1.62
C VAL A 65 -10.83 -10.69 -1.74
N LYS A 66 -10.11 -11.76 -2.06
CA LYS A 66 -10.63 -13.14 -2.12
C LYS A 66 -10.04 -14.03 -1.03
N GLY A 67 -8.94 -13.59 -0.41
CA GLY A 67 -8.26 -14.35 0.64
C GLY A 67 -7.02 -13.62 1.14
N ASP A 68 -6.31 -14.28 2.04
CA ASP A 68 -5.04 -13.82 2.60
C ASP A 68 -3.94 -14.85 2.34
N ALA A 69 -2.80 -14.42 1.81
CA ALA A 69 -1.70 -15.32 1.46
C ALA A 69 -1.04 -16.00 2.67
N LEU A 70 -1.15 -15.41 3.86
CA LEU A 70 -0.71 -16.02 5.12
C LEU A 70 -1.83 -16.80 5.84
N GLY A 71 -3.09 -16.61 5.46
CA GLY A 71 -4.22 -17.22 6.16
C GLY A 71 -4.48 -16.67 7.56
N GLU A 72 -3.94 -15.51 7.89
CA GLU A 72 -4.04 -14.87 9.21
C GLU A 72 -5.24 -13.91 9.33
N ILE A 73 -5.63 -13.31 8.20
CA ILE A 73 -6.71 -12.34 8.12
C ILE A 73 -7.94 -13.04 7.55
N ALA A 74 -9.02 -13.09 8.33
CA ALA A 74 -10.30 -13.59 7.84
C ALA A 74 -10.86 -12.63 6.80
N THR A 75 -11.10 -13.15 5.59
CA THR A 75 -11.64 -12.39 4.46
C THR A 75 -12.98 -12.98 4.07
N ASP A 76 -14.00 -12.19 3.99
CA ASP A 76 -15.36 -12.55 3.57
C ASP A 76 -15.71 -11.96 2.19
N GLY A 77 -14.69 -11.81 1.36
CA GLY A 77 -14.80 -11.35 -0.03
C GLY A 77 -14.84 -9.84 -0.21
N GLY A 78 -14.38 -9.06 0.78
CA GLY A 78 -14.40 -7.62 0.66
C GLY A 78 -13.39 -6.88 1.55
N TRP A 79 -13.25 -5.59 1.30
CA TRP A 79 -12.48 -4.67 2.12
C TRP A 79 -13.33 -4.19 3.31
N THR A 80 -13.52 -5.06 4.30
CA THR A 80 -14.12 -4.65 5.57
C THR A 80 -13.12 -3.85 6.41
N GLU A 81 -13.58 -3.18 7.46
CA GLU A 81 -12.71 -2.50 8.42
C GLU A 81 -11.70 -3.47 9.05
N ALA A 82 -12.13 -4.66 9.43
CA ALA A 82 -11.26 -5.69 10.01
C ALA A 82 -10.15 -6.13 9.03
N VAL A 83 -10.48 -6.32 7.75
CA VAL A 83 -9.51 -6.66 6.70
C VAL A 83 -8.52 -5.52 6.48
N ARG A 84 -9.00 -4.29 6.37
CA ARG A 84 -8.16 -3.10 6.20
C ARG A 84 -7.18 -2.93 7.36
N GLU A 85 -7.66 -2.99 8.59
CA GLU A 85 -6.82 -2.80 9.78
C GLU A 85 -5.85 -3.96 9.97
N GLY A 86 -6.28 -5.22 9.77
CA GLY A 86 -5.39 -6.38 9.83
C GLY A 86 -4.26 -6.32 8.79
N PHE A 87 -4.57 -5.88 7.57
CA PHE A 87 -3.55 -5.68 6.56
C PHE A 87 -2.61 -4.51 6.89
N ALA A 88 -3.14 -3.42 7.44
CA ALA A 88 -2.33 -2.31 7.93
C ALA A 88 -1.41 -2.71 9.10
N ASP A 89 -1.83 -3.61 9.98
CA ASP A 89 -0.98 -4.17 11.05
C ASP A 89 0.19 -4.97 10.47
N ARG A 90 -0.04 -5.75 9.41
CA ARG A 90 1.03 -6.46 8.67
C ARG A 90 2.06 -5.48 8.09
N ILE A 91 1.61 -4.39 7.49
CA ILE A 91 2.48 -3.35 6.95
C ILE A 91 3.30 -2.68 8.07
N GLU A 92 2.67 -2.36 9.19
CA GLU A 92 3.39 -1.82 10.36
C GLU A 92 4.43 -2.80 10.91
N ALA A 93 4.15 -4.09 10.92
CA ALA A 93 5.12 -5.10 11.35
C ALA A 93 6.37 -5.11 10.46
N ILE A 94 6.23 -4.83 9.16
CA ILE A 94 7.37 -4.64 8.26
C ILE A 94 8.12 -3.36 8.60
N LEU A 95 7.44 -2.24 8.81
CA LEU A 95 8.05 -0.95 9.15
C LEU A 95 8.85 -1.00 10.46
N LYS A 96 8.38 -1.74 11.46
CA LYS A 96 9.06 -1.92 12.76
C LYS A 96 10.47 -2.49 12.62
N ARG A 97 10.74 -3.26 11.56
CA ARG A 97 12.09 -3.79 11.27
C ARG A 97 13.06 -2.70 10.80
N HIS A 98 12.54 -1.58 10.31
CA HIS A 98 13.32 -0.50 9.70
C HIS A 98 13.30 0.81 10.51
N ILE A 99 12.36 0.96 11.44
CA ILE A 99 12.20 2.19 12.25
C ILE A 99 12.36 1.80 13.72
N ARG A 100 13.44 2.30 14.34
CA ARG A 100 13.69 2.10 15.77
C ARG A 100 12.56 2.70 16.60
N ASP A 101 12.17 1.99 17.65
CA ASP A 101 11.16 2.45 18.63
C ASP A 101 9.82 2.86 18.01
N PHE A 102 9.45 2.24 16.87
CA PHE A 102 8.27 2.60 16.08
C PHE A 102 7.00 2.75 16.92
N ASP A 103 6.71 1.78 17.80
CA ASP A 103 5.51 1.81 18.64
C ASP A 103 5.51 2.96 19.66
N ALA A 104 6.70 3.33 20.16
CA ALA A 104 6.84 4.43 21.13
C ALA A 104 6.69 5.81 20.48
N ILE A 105 7.06 5.94 19.21
CA ILE A 105 7.02 7.22 18.48
C ILE A 105 5.75 7.39 17.64
N LYS A 106 5.01 6.31 17.38
CA LYS A 106 3.76 6.37 16.61
C LYS A 106 2.67 7.10 17.39
N LEU A 107 2.16 8.19 16.83
CA LEU A 107 1.07 8.95 17.42
C LEU A 107 -0.31 8.41 17.00
N ALA A 108 -0.47 8.12 15.72
CA ALA A 108 -1.72 7.61 15.14
C ALA A 108 -1.45 6.96 13.79
N ARG A 109 -2.44 6.22 13.30
CA ARG A 109 -2.53 5.66 11.95
C ARG A 109 -3.90 5.94 11.36
N ARG A 110 -3.94 6.13 10.06
CA ARG A 110 -5.15 6.04 9.27
C ARG A 110 -4.88 5.22 8.02
N ALA A 111 -5.68 4.20 7.77
CA ALA A 111 -5.59 3.36 6.59
C ALA A 111 -6.81 3.59 5.69
N TYR A 112 -6.59 3.49 4.38
CA TYR A 112 -7.63 3.51 3.36
C TYR A 112 -7.47 2.29 2.47
N SER A 113 -8.54 1.55 2.30
CA SER A 113 -8.62 0.45 1.34
C SER A 113 -8.90 0.96 -0.08
N PRO A 114 -8.72 0.14 -1.11
CA PRO A 114 -9.20 0.46 -2.47
C PRO A 114 -10.69 0.84 -2.51
N ALA A 115 -11.53 0.20 -1.70
CA ALA A 115 -12.95 0.54 -1.60
C ALA A 115 -13.18 1.94 -1.00
N ASP A 116 -12.40 2.31 0.03
CA ASP A 116 -12.47 3.66 0.61
C ASP A 116 -12.05 4.72 -0.40
N LEU A 117 -10.96 4.48 -1.16
CA LEU A 117 -10.47 5.41 -2.18
C LEU A 117 -11.52 5.62 -3.28
N GLN A 118 -12.15 4.55 -3.76
CA GLN A 118 -13.24 4.66 -4.74
C GLN A 118 -14.44 5.43 -4.18
N SER A 119 -14.78 5.22 -2.91
CA SER A 119 -15.87 5.95 -2.24
C SER A 119 -15.57 7.44 -2.10
N MET A 120 -14.32 7.80 -1.85
CA MET A 120 -13.88 9.20 -1.73
C MET A 120 -13.83 9.91 -3.08
N ASN A 121 -13.51 9.19 -4.14
CA ASN A 121 -13.44 9.73 -5.50
C ASN A 121 -13.87 8.67 -6.52
N ILE A 122 -15.03 8.84 -7.11
CA ILE A 122 -15.64 7.92 -8.07
C ILE A 122 -14.77 7.67 -9.32
N ASN A 123 -13.84 8.58 -9.64
CA ASN A 123 -12.90 8.39 -10.74
C ASN A 123 -11.80 7.39 -10.42
N LEU A 124 -11.58 7.06 -9.14
CA LEU A 124 -10.65 6.01 -8.72
C LEU A 124 -11.35 4.64 -8.78
N VAL A 125 -11.64 4.18 -9.98
CA VAL A 125 -12.36 2.92 -10.20
C VAL A 125 -11.57 1.74 -9.61
N GLY A 126 -12.17 1.06 -8.62
CA GLY A 126 -11.50 -0.01 -7.87
C GLY A 126 -10.38 0.48 -6.94
N GLY A 127 -10.37 1.79 -6.62
CA GLY A 127 -9.33 2.39 -5.79
C GLY A 127 -7.99 2.58 -6.50
N ASP A 128 -7.97 2.45 -7.83
CA ASP A 128 -6.74 2.56 -8.62
C ASP A 128 -6.37 4.03 -8.86
N PRO A 129 -5.24 4.52 -8.31
CA PRO A 129 -4.80 5.89 -8.52
C PRO A 129 -4.21 6.16 -9.90
N TYR A 130 -3.89 5.12 -10.67
CA TYR A 130 -3.28 5.25 -12.01
C TYR A 130 -4.32 5.37 -13.14
N GLY A 131 -5.58 5.13 -12.84
CA GLY A 131 -6.69 5.33 -13.77
C GLY A 131 -6.75 4.29 -14.90
N GLY A 132 -6.18 3.10 -14.69
CA GLY A 132 -6.25 2.01 -15.65
C GLY A 132 -5.25 0.89 -15.39
N LEU A 133 -5.37 -0.19 -16.15
CA LEU A 133 -4.52 -1.36 -16.02
C LEU A 133 -3.08 -1.07 -16.47
N CYS A 134 -2.13 -1.24 -15.57
CA CYS A 134 -0.69 -1.11 -15.83
C CYS A 134 -0.07 -2.47 -16.24
N SER A 135 -0.60 -3.09 -17.30
CA SER A 135 -0.03 -4.31 -17.89
C SER A 135 0.68 -4.00 -19.21
N ILE A 136 1.59 -4.89 -19.63
CA ILE A 136 2.42 -4.69 -20.84
C ILE A 136 1.56 -4.46 -22.08
N ASP A 137 0.43 -5.17 -22.21
CA ASP A 137 -0.52 -5.03 -23.31
C ASP A 137 -1.26 -3.69 -23.34
N GLN A 138 -1.15 -2.89 -22.26
CA GLN A 138 -1.73 -1.55 -22.16
C GLN A 138 -0.68 -0.44 -22.32
N PHE A 139 0.57 -0.78 -22.61
CA PHE A 139 1.65 0.18 -22.81
C PHE A 139 2.06 0.27 -24.30
N PHE A 140 2.58 1.44 -24.70
CA PHE A 140 3.17 1.72 -26.02
C PHE A 140 2.24 1.36 -27.19
N ILE A 141 2.75 0.58 -28.13
CA ILE A 141 2.07 0.17 -29.37
C ILE A 141 0.88 -0.76 -29.14
N PHE A 142 0.79 -1.37 -27.99
CA PHE A 142 -0.32 -2.26 -27.63
C PHE A 142 -1.57 -1.51 -27.16
N ARG A 143 -1.42 -0.23 -26.79
CA ARG A 143 -2.55 0.58 -26.38
C ARG A 143 -3.34 1.00 -27.62
N PRO A 144 -4.64 0.65 -27.70
CA PRO A 144 -5.45 1.08 -28.84
C PRO A 144 -5.57 2.61 -28.83
N TYR A 145 -5.22 3.21 -29.97
CA TYR A 145 -5.57 4.60 -30.23
C TYR A 145 -7.04 4.62 -30.69
N ALA A 146 -7.85 5.40 -30.00
CA ALA A 146 -9.21 5.68 -30.45
C ALA A 146 -9.21 6.68 -31.60
#